data_e4c54e54edf92248845791a01194fb4a
#
_entry.id   e4c54e54edf92248845791a01194fb4a
#
_cell.length_a   1.000
_cell.length_b   1.000
_cell.length_c   1.000
_cell.angle_alpha   90.00
_cell.angle_beta   90.00
_cell.angle_gamma   90.00
#
_symmetry.space_group_name_H-M   'P 1'
#
loop_
_entity.id
_entity.type
_entity.pdbx_description
1 polymer ?
#
loop_
_entity_poly.entity_id
_entity_poly.type
_entity_poly.pdbx_seq_one_letter_code
_entity_poly.pdbx_strand_id
1 'polypeptide(L)'
;MKIKSILAATAMVAAINSQAQGIQYFIAQNPEIDLSELTVDKDGYYELFNGKDLKGWRGYGKDHVPSKWNIKDGALHFNGQGEGEGGDIIFTHQFQNFIFELEWKISEGGNSGIFYLAKETATLEPAKTETKEFKDGPVSAVVTVNKDAKLNYQPIYISCPECQVLDNERHPDAKLGATLGIRQSTSLYDMIVAKPQNAKPAGEWNKVKITVKNGKVTHYQNDVKVLSYQLWGQEWIDLLQSSKFSEKNWPLAFQLLKNCGGDDKKGYFGFQDHGDEVWYRNIRVKVIK
;
A
#
# COMPACT_ATOMS: atom_id res chain seq x y z
N MET A 1 42.09 9.52 -10.25
CA MET A 1 40.76 10.12 -10.53
C MET A 1 39.80 8.96 -10.68
N LYS A 2 39.04 8.64 -9.60
CA LYS A 2 38.11 7.50 -9.60
C LYS A 2 36.75 8.00 -10.08
N ILE A 3 36.32 7.53 -11.23
CA ILE A 3 34.98 7.76 -11.77
C ILE A 3 34.00 6.91 -10.94
N LYS A 4 33.18 7.56 -10.12
CA LYS A 4 32.03 6.93 -9.48
C LYS A 4 30.98 6.71 -10.54
N SER A 5 30.75 5.46 -10.91
CA SER A 5 29.61 5.06 -11.73
C SER A 5 28.32 5.28 -10.94
N ILE A 6 27.54 6.26 -11.34
CA ILE A 6 26.16 6.45 -10.90
C ILE A 6 25.37 5.36 -11.65
N LEU A 7 24.97 4.31 -10.96
CA LEU A 7 23.92 3.41 -11.46
C LEU A 7 22.60 4.19 -11.42
N ALA A 8 22.17 4.66 -12.58
CA ALA A 8 20.80 5.08 -12.78
C ALA A 8 19.93 3.82 -12.72
N ALA A 9 19.12 3.69 -11.68
CA ALA A 9 18.08 2.66 -11.62
C ALA A 9 17.07 2.94 -12.74
N THR A 10 17.13 2.14 -13.81
CA THR A 10 16.15 2.19 -14.88
C THR A 10 14.87 1.52 -14.35
N ALA A 11 13.89 2.29 -13.93
CA ALA A 11 12.58 1.78 -13.59
C ALA A 11 11.96 1.16 -14.86
N MET A 12 11.73 -0.16 -14.87
CA MET A 12 10.95 -0.81 -15.91
C MET A 12 9.49 -0.51 -15.65
N VAL A 13 8.83 0.12 -16.62
CA VAL A 13 7.44 0.56 -16.52
C VAL A 13 6.59 -0.35 -17.40
N ALA A 14 5.69 -1.14 -16.78
CA ALA A 14 4.66 -1.87 -17.53
C ALA A 14 3.40 -1.00 -17.65
N ALA A 15 2.95 -0.73 -18.87
CA ALA A 15 1.78 0.10 -19.13
C ALA A 15 0.47 -0.65 -18.85
N ILE A 16 -0.40 -0.07 -18.02
CA ILE A 16 -1.80 -0.49 -17.90
C ILE A 16 -2.63 0.45 -18.79
N ASN A 17 -3.17 -0.09 -19.89
CA ASN A 17 -4.10 0.68 -20.73
C ASN A 17 -5.45 0.78 -20.05
N SER A 18 -5.74 1.89 -19.36
CA SER A 18 -7.10 2.27 -19.04
C SER A 18 -7.57 3.30 -20.08
N GLN A 19 -8.56 2.95 -20.90
CA GLN A 19 -9.13 3.85 -21.91
C GLN A 19 -10.04 4.95 -21.33
N ALA A 20 -10.16 5.05 -20.01
CA ALA A 20 -10.89 6.13 -19.36
C ALA A 20 -9.96 7.35 -19.21
N GLN A 21 -10.16 8.35 -20.04
CA GLN A 21 -9.59 9.70 -19.98
C GLN A 21 -8.21 9.96 -20.63
N GLY A 22 -7.64 9.07 -21.42
CA GLY A 22 -6.37 9.34 -22.13
C GLY A 22 -5.13 9.43 -21.23
N ILE A 23 -5.23 9.07 -19.95
CA ILE A 23 -4.12 9.03 -19.00
C ILE A 23 -3.57 7.60 -18.97
N GLN A 24 -2.27 7.46 -19.22
CA GLN A 24 -1.58 6.17 -19.10
C GLN A 24 -1.10 5.99 -17.64
N TYR A 25 -1.47 4.87 -17.03
CA TYR A 25 -1.00 4.46 -15.71
C TYR A 25 0.07 3.40 -15.86
N PHE A 26 1.05 3.45 -14.98
CA PHE A 26 2.19 2.56 -14.97
C PHE A 26 2.32 1.90 -13.60
N ILE A 27 2.72 0.62 -13.58
CA ILE A 27 3.20 -0.04 -12.36
C ILE A 27 4.71 0.14 -12.34
N ALA A 28 5.21 0.87 -11.34
CA ALA A 28 6.64 1.04 -11.15
C ALA A 28 7.23 -0.27 -10.59
N GLN A 29 8.32 -0.73 -11.20
CA GLN A 29 9.10 -1.85 -10.70
C GLN A 29 10.38 -1.30 -10.05
N ASN A 30 10.45 -1.43 -8.73
CA ASN A 30 11.60 -1.01 -7.94
C ASN A 30 12.35 -2.23 -7.41
N PRO A 31 13.63 -2.09 -7.02
CA PRO A 31 14.39 -3.19 -6.42
C PRO A 31 13.67 -3.76 -5.19
N GLU A 32 13.63 -5.10 -5.09
CA GLU A 32 13.06 -5.82 -3.96
C GLU A 32 14.19 -6.37 -3.07
N ILE A 33 13.93 -6.48 -1.76
CA ILE A 33 14.80 -7.22 -0.85
C ILE A 33 14.67 -8.72 -1.14
N ASP A 34 15.80 -9.44 -1.07
CA ASP A 34 15.78 -10.88 -1.13
C ASP A 34 15.36 -11.45 0.23
N LEU A 35 14.36 -12.34 0.23
CA LEU A 35 13.88 -12.97 1.48
C LEU A 35 14.98 -13.79 2.18
N SER A 36 16.00 -14.26 1.46
CA SER A 36 17.15 -14.94 2.08
C SER A 36 17.97 -14.05 3.02
N GLU A 37 17.79 -12.72 2.96
CA GLU A 37 18.41 -11.76 3.86
C GLU A 37 17.68 -11.59 5.19
N LEU A 38 16.51 -12.21 5.35
CA LEU A 38 15.66 -12.10 6.53
C LEU A 38 15.83 -13.29 7.47
N THR A 39 15.56 -13.04 8.74
CA THR A 39 15.45 -14.10 9.75
C THR A 39 14.17 -14.89 9.52
N VAL A 40 14.29 -16.23 9.58
CA VAL A 40 13.15 -17.16 9.51
C VAL A 40 13.00 -17.85 10.86
N ASP A 41 11.80 -17.81 11.43
CA ASP A 41 11.51 -18.51 12.68
C ASP A 41 11.30 -20.04 12.46
N LYS A 42 11.21 -20.81 13.57
CA LYS A 42 11.00 -22.25 13.54
C LYS A 42 9.69 -22.70 12.85
N ASP A 43 8.71 -21.79 12.77
CA ASP A 43 7.41 -22.03 12.17
C ASP A 43 7.37 -21.62 10.68
N GLY A 44 8.51 -21.12 10.15
CA GLY A 44 8.69 -20.73 8.76
C GLY A 44 8.17 -19.34 8.42
N TYR A 45 8.09 -18.45 9.40
CA TYR A 45 7.78 -17.03 9.18
C TYR A 45 9.07 -16.23 8.97
N TYR A 46 9.08 -15.40 7.95
CA TYR A 46 10.08 -14.36 7.75
C TYR A 46 9.75 -13.16 8.65
N GLU A 47 10.74 -12.70 9.41
CA GLU A 47 10.65 -11.50 10.22
C GLU A 47 10.84 -10.27 9.32
N LEU A 48 9.77 -9.48 9.11
CA LEU A 48 9.82 -8.28 8.27
C LEU A 48 10.28 -7.03 9.03
N PHE A 49 10.32 -7.09 10.36
CA PHE A 49 10.79 -6.03 11.22
C PHE A 49 11.36 -6.61 12.52
N ASN A 50 12.64 -6.32 12.77
CA ASN A 50 13.42 -6.87 13.88
C ASN A 50 13.43 -5.97 15.14
N GLY A 51 12.70 -4.85 15.13
CA GLY A 51 12.66 -3.88 16.23
C GLY A 51 13.89 -2.99 16.35
N LYS A 52 14.88 -3.08 15.44
CA LYS A 52 16.18 -2.40 15.53
C LYS A 52 16.52 -1.54 14.32
N ASP A 53 16.07 -1.92 13.13
CA ASP A 53 16.32 -1.19 11.90
C ASP A 53 15.12 -1.29 10.96
N LEU A 54 15.14 -0.51 9.88
CA LEU A 54 14.08 -0.44 8.86
C LEU A 54 14.52 -1.13 7.56
N LYS A 55 15.38 -2.15 7.67
CA LYS A 55 15.83 -2.93 6.51
C LYS A 55 14.63 -3.51 5.77
N GLY A 56 14.60 -3.32 4.45
CA GLY A 56 13.49 -3.78 3.61
C GLY A 56 12.27 -2.86 3.58
N TRP A 57 12.27 -1.76 4.35
CA TRP A 57 11.19 -0.76 4.32
C TRP A 57 11.62 0.49 3.56
N ARG A 58 10.68 1.12 2.87
CA ARG A 58 10.82 2.45 2.26
C ARG A 58 9.45 3.12 2.09
N GLY A 59 9.45 4.40 1.79
CA GLY A 59 8.24 5.12 1.42
C GLY A 59 7.64 4.58 0.11
N TYR A 60 6.31 4.57 0.03
CA TYR A 60 5.60 4.30 -1.21
C TYR A 60 5.93 5.39 -2.24
N GLY A 61 6.41 4.97 -3.41
CA GLY A 61 6.90 5.89 -4.44
C GLY A 61 8.20 6.62 -4.10
N LYS A 62 8.96 6.18 -3.09
CA LYS A 62 10.21 6.79 -2.63
C LYS A 62 11.35 5.76 -2.59
N ASP A 63 12.58 6.23 -2.53
CA ASP A 63 13.80 5.42 -2.40
C ASP A 63 14.35 5.37 -0.96
N HIS A 64 13.67 6.01 -0.02
CA HIS A 64 14.03 6.11 1.39
C HIS A 64 12.79 5.95 2.28
N VAL A 65 13.00 5.76 3.58
CA VAL A 65 11.93 5.78 4.59
C VAL A 65 11.64 7.23 4.97
N PRO A 66 10.38 7.72 4.87
CA PRO A 66 10.00 9.05 5.33
C PRO A 66 10.31 9.22 6.82
N SER A 67 10.84 10.37 7.22
CA SER A 67 11.41 10.58 8.55
C SER A 67 10.41 10.56 9.71
N LYS A 68 9.10 10.66 9.43
CA LYS A 68 8.06 10.43 10.44
C LYS A 68 7.94 8.97 10.86
N TRP A 69 8.42 8.04 10.05
CA TRP A 69 8.53 6.63 10.41
C TRP A 69 9.87 6.39 11.11
N ASN A 70 9.82 5.88 12.30
CA ASN A 70 10.99 5.63 13.15
C ASN A 70 10.80 4.37 13.99
N ILE A 71 11.75 4.08 14.85
CA ILE A 71 11.67 2.97 15.82
C ILE A 71 11.54 3.56 17.20
N LYS A 72 10.46 3.19 17.90
CA LYS A 72 10.18 3.62 19.27
C LYS A 72 9.80 2.42 20.11
N ASP A 73 10.55 2.16 21.18
CA ASP A 73 10.33 1.03 22.09
C ASP A 73 10.27 -0.34 21.38
N GLY A 74 11.13 -0.53 20.36
CA GLY A 74 11.18 -1.77 19.57
C GLY A 74 10.00 -1.96 18.60
N ALA A 75 9.15 -0.95 18.43
CA ALA A 75 8.07 -0.94 17.45
C ALA A 75 8.38 0.00 16.28
N LEU A 76 7.92 -0.34 15.10
CA LEU A 76 7.83 0.56 13.96
C LEU A 76 6.75 1.60 14.28
N HIS A 77 7.13 2.86 14.30
CA HIS A 77 6.32 3.95 14.81
C HIS A 77 6.19 5.07 13.79
N PHE A 78 4.96 5.53 13.57
CA PHE A 78 4.67 6.76 12.84
C PHE A 78 4.41 7.90 13.83
N ASN A 79 5.11 9.01 13.67
CA ASN A 79 5.13 10.15 14.62
C ASN A 79 3.91 11.08 14.52
N GLY A 80 2.87 10.71 13.76
CA GLY A 80 1.64 11.48 13.65
C GLY A 80 1.87 12.92 13.19
N GLN A 81 1.42 13.88 14.00
CA GLN A 81 1.54 15.31 13.72
C GLN A 81 2.95 15.90 13.97
N GLY A 82 3.92 15.08 14.40
CA GLY A 82 5.31 15.53 14.60
C GLY A 82 5.95 16.05 13.32
N GLU A 83 7.10 16.73 13.47
CA GLU A 83 7.88 17.21 12.34
C GLU A 83 8.47 16.06 11.51
N GLY A 84 8.72 16.32 10.24
CA GLY A 84 9.34 15.39 9.32
C GLY A 84 8.53 15.11 8.06
N GLU A 85 9.14 14.35 7.17
CA GLU A 85 8.51 13.88 5.94
C GLU A 85 7.54 12.74 6.25
N GLY A 86 6.30 12.86 5.80
CA GLY A 86 5.26 11.84 5.87
C GLY A 86 5.17 10.99 4.60
N GLY A 87 4.16 10.15 4.58
CA GLY A 87 3.77 9.26 3.49
C GLY A 87 3.69 7.80 3.91
N ASP A 88 2.93 7.02 3.17
CA ASP A 88 2.80 5.59 3.39
C ASP A 88 4.13 4.88 3.22
N ILE A 89 4.34 3.76 3.94
CA ILE A 89 5.52 2.92 3.76
C ILE A 89 5.14 1.54 3.26
N ILE A 90 6.08 0.91 2.56
CA ILE A 90 5.94 -0.46 2.07
C ILE A 90 7.15 -1.30 2.46
N PHE A 91 6.92 -2.61 2.61
CA PHE A 91 7.99 -3.60 2.64
C PHE A 91 8.35 -4.00 1.21
N THR A 92 9.63 -3.92 0.83
CA THR A 92 10.12 -3.98 -0.55
C THR A 92 10.21 -5.39 -1.12
N HIS A 93 9.26 -6.27 -0.80
CA HIS A 93 9.08 -7.58 -1.40
C HIS A 93 7.61 -7.83 -1.65
N GLN A 94 7.28 -8.43 -2.80
CA GLN A 94 5.90 -8.69 -3.19
C GLN A 94 5.51 -10.14 -2.88
N PHE A 95 4.34 -10.30 -2.27
CA PHE A 95 3.79 -11.59 -1.86
C PHE A 95 2.48 -11.89 -2.60
N GLN A 96 2.26 -13.17 -2.93
CA GLN A 96 1.05 -13.67 -3.59
C GLN A 96 0.15 -14.44 -2.62
N ASN A 97 0.64 -15.57 -2.12
CA ASN A 97 -0.03 -16.41 -1.14
C ASN A 97 0.73 -16.36 0.18
N PHE A 98 0.07 -15.98 1.25
CA PHE A 98 0.75 -15.71 2.51
C PHE A 98 -0.15 -15.80 3.73
N ILE A 99 0.48 -15.91 4.89
CA ILE A 99 -0.07 -15.59 6.20
C ILE A 99 0.74 -14.42 6.73
N PHE A 100 0.13 -13.26 6.88
CA PHE A 100 0.73 -12.03 7.39
C PHE A 100 0.22 -11.77 8.79
N GLU A 101 1.12 -11.61 9.75
CA GLU A 101 0.81 -11.37 11.16
C GLU A 101 1.56 -10.17 11.68
N LEU A 102 0.90 -9.39 12.52
CA LEU A 102 1.47 -8.25 13.24
C LEU A 102 0.62 -7.87 14.44
N GLU A 103 1.17 -6.99 15.27
CA GLU A 103 0.42 -6.27 16.29
C GLU A 103 0.47 -4.78 16.01
N TRP A 104 -0.66 -4.09 16.24
CA TRP A 104 -0.78 -2.65 16.11
C TRP A 104 -1.33 -2.01 17.37
N LYS A 105 -0.96 -0.77 17.59
CA LYS A 105 -1.48 0.12 18.64
C LYS A 105 -1.66 1.50 18.03
N ILE A 106 -2.77 2.17 18.33
CA ILE A 106 -3.12 3.49 17.80
C ILE A 106 -3.33 4.49 18.93
N SER A 107 -3.06 5.77 18.66
CA SER A 107 -3.38 6.87 19.55
C SER A 107 -4.90 7.08 19.69
N GLU A 108 -5.33 7.83 20.71
CA GLU A 108 -6.73 8.21 20.88
C GLU A 108 -7.23 9.00 19.67
N GLY A 109 -8.38 8.59 19.13
CA GLY A 109 -8.97 9.17 17.94
C GLY A 109 -8.16 8.92 16.67
N GLY A 110 -7.19 8.00 16.68
CA GLY A 110 -6.28 7.78 15.56
C GLY A 110 -6.85 6.88 14.47
N ASN A 111 -6.26 7.03 13.26
CA ASN A 111 -6.54 6.29 12.04
C ASN A 111 -5.24 5.90 11.35
N SER A 112 -5.21 4.71 10.79
CA SER A 112 -4.16 4.17 9.93
C SER A 112 -4.73 2.98 9.14
N GLY A 113 -3.91 2.28 8.34
CA GLY A 113 -4.33 1.14 7.53
C GLY A 113 -3.19 0.15 7.31
N ILE A 114 -3.54 -1.11 7.15
CA ILE A 114 -2.63 -2.18 6.76
C ILE A 114 -2.98 -2.58 5.32
N PHE A 115 -2.05 -2.33 4.40
CA PHE A 115 -2.20 -2.65 2.99
C PHE A 115 -1.56 -3.99 2.65
N TYR A 116 -2.15 -4.71 1.70
CA TYR A 116 -1.59 -5.95 1.16
C TYR A 116 -1.95 -6.11 -0.31
N LEU A 117 -1.10 -6.77 -1.07
CA LEU A 117 -1.17 -6.85 -2.54
C LEU A 117 -1.08 -5.48 -3.23
N ALA A 118 -0.42 -4.50 -2.60
CA ALA A 118 -0.27 -3.16 -3.15
C ALA A 118 0.68 -3.14 -4.35
N LYS A 119 0.39 -2.28 -5.31
CA LYS A 119 1.28 -1.94 -6.43
C LYS A 119 1.59 -0.45 -6.41
N GLU A 120 2.81 -0.10 -6.74
CA GLU A 120 3.16 1.30 -6.97
C GLU A 120 2.66 1.72 -8.34
N THR A 121 1.55 2.45 -8.34
CA THR A 121 0.91 2.95 -9.56
C THR A 121 1.19 4.43 -9.73
N ALA A 122 1.59 4.84 -10.91
CA ALA A 122 1.91 6.23 -11.20
C ALA A 122 1.38 6.64 -12.57
N THR A 123 1.15 7.93 -12.74
CA THR A 123 0.96 8.58 -14.03
C THR A 123 2.26 9.28 -14.43
N LEU A 124 2.53 9.35 -15.74
CA LEU A 124 3.55 10.23 -16.26
C LEU A 124 2.97 11.65 -16.36
N GLU A 125 3.56 12.59 -15.64
CA GLU A 125 3.28 13.99 -15.93
C GLU A 125 3.75 14.29 -17.35
N PRO A 126 2.90 14.91 -18.21
CA PRO A 126 3.33 15.28 -19.55
C PRO A 126 4.54 16.22 -19.43
N ALA A 127 5.62 15.85 -20.11
CA ALA A 127 6.79 16.71 -20.20
C ALA A 127 6.37 18.07 -20.75
N LYS A 128 6.88 19.17 -20.19
CA LYS A 128 6.73 20.49 -20.77
C LYS A 128 7.32 20.45 -22.17
N THR A 129 6.49 20.59 -23.18
CA THR A 129 6.92 20.63 -24.57
C THR A 129 7.65 21.96 -24.80
N GLU A 130 8.96 22.00 -24.78
CA GLU A 130 9.72 23.12 -25.32
C GLU A 130 9.75 22.94 -26.82
N THR A 131 8.98 23.76 -27.51
CA THR A 131 9.05 23.88 -29.00
C THR A 131 10.31 24.68 -29.31
N LYS A 132 11.37 24.03 -29.76
CA LYS A 132 12.49 24.73 -30.38
C LYS A 132 12.24 24.81 -31.86
N GLU A 133 11.95 26.01 -32.38
CA GLU A 133 11.98 26.29 -33.81
C GLU A 133 13.45 26.34 -34.26
N PHE A 134 13.82 25.44 -35.13
CA PHE A 134 15.08 25.55 -35.89
C PHE A 134 14.82 26.39 -37.16
N LYS A 135 15.41 27.60 -37.20
CA LYS A 135 15.20 28.56 -38.31
C LYS A 135 16.07 28.35 -39.53
N ASP A 136 16.98 27.38 -39.49
CA ASP A 136 17.95 27.19 -40.59
C ASP A 136 17.81 25.81 -41.25
N GLY A 137 16.73 25.61 -42.04
CA GLY A 137 16.58 24.41 -42.86
C GLY A 137 15.17 24.22 -43.42
N PRO A 138 15.01 23.48 -44.54
CA PRO A 138 13.71 23.33 -45.23
C PRO A 138 12.69 22.41 -44.51
N VAL A 139 12.96 21.98 -43.31
CA VAL A 139 12.06 21.13 -42.52
C VAL A 139 12.06 21.63 -41.06
N SER A 140 10.92 22.17 -40.63
CA SER A 140 10.69 22.43 -39.21
C SER A 140 10.52 21.08 -38.47
N ALA A 141 11.55 20.64 -37.80
CA ALA A 141 11.45 19.46 -36.91
C ALA A 141 11.05 19.93 -35.51
N VAL A 142 9.87 19.52 -35.08
CA VAL A 142 9.47 19.64 -33.67
C VAL A 142 10.12 18.48 -32.94
N VAL A 143 11.22 18.74 -32.24
CA VAL A 143 11.84 17.73 -31.35
C VAL A 143 11.24 17.86 -29.97
N THR A 144 10.40 16.94 -29.60
CA THR A 144 9.93 16.79 -28.20
C THR A 144 11.07 16.19 -27.37
N VAL A 145 11.77 17.02 -26.63
CA VAL A 145 12.80 16.58 -25.71
C VAL A 145 12.09 16.29 -24.38
N ASN A 146 11.85 15.01 -24.06
CA ASN A 146 11.41 14.55 -22.74
C ASN A 146 12.54 14.73 -21.71
N LYS A 147 12.84 15.96 -21.33
CA LYS A 147 13.63 16.25 -20.14
C LYS A 147 12.66 16.30 -18.98
N ASP A 148 12.82 15.39 -18.00
CA ASP A 148 12.15 15.41 -16.71
C ASP A 148 10.68 14.94 -16.67
N ALA A 149 10.32 13.85 -17.34
CA ALA A 149 9.06 13.16 -17.05
C ALA A 149 9.09 12.67 -15.59
N LYS A 150 8.25 13.26 -14.74
CA LYS A 150 8.10 12.84 -13.35
C LYS A 150 6.96 11.83 -13.23
N LEU A 151 7.22 10.75 -12.46
CA LEU A 151 6.16 9.85 -12.07
C LEU A 151 5.36 10.50 -10.94
N ASN A 152 4.04 10.64 -11.16
CA ASN A 152 3.10 11.08 -10.14
C ASN A 152 2.41 9.84 -9.55
N TYR A 153 2.86 9.40 -8.37
CA TYR A 153 2.33 8.21 -7.71
C TYR A 153 0.90 8.43 -7.22
N GLN A 154 0.05 7.47 -7.52
CA GLN A 154 -1.33 7.47 -7.07
C GLN A 154 -1.40 6.96 -5.62
N PRO A 155 -2.42 7.33 -4.83
CA PRO A 155 -2.56 6.84 -3.46
C PRO A 155 -2.55 5.31 -3.39
N ILE A 156 -1.82 4.73 -2.42
CA ILE A 156 -1.68 3.28 -2.28
C ILE A 156 -3.03 2.58 -2.11
N TYR A 157 -3.95 3.16 -1.36
CA TYR A 157 -5.26 2.58 -1.01
C TYR A 157 -6.23 2.41 -2.19
N ILE A 158 -5.92 2.97 -3.38
CA ILE A 158 -6.70 2.68 -4.59
C ILE A 158 -6.13 1.51 -5.40
N SER A 159 -4.97 0.97 -5.03
CA SER A 159 -4.32 -0.14 -5.74
C SER A 159 -4.46 -1.49 -5.04
N CYS A 160 -4.95 -1.51 -3.81
CA CYS A 160 -4.95 -2.71 -2.97
C CYS A 160 -6.05 -2.70 -1.90
N PRO A 161 -6.41 -3.88 -1.35
CA PRO A 161 -7.26 -3.97 -0.17
C PRO A 161 -6.60 -3.36 1.07
N GLU A 162 -7.41 -2.74 1.92
CA GLU A 162 -7.01 -2.17 3.19
C GLU A 162 -7.70 -2.87 4.36
N CYS A 163 -6.89 -3.39 5.29
CA CYS A 163 -7.34 -3.83 6.60
C CYS A 163 -7.24 -2.64 7.56
N GLN A 164 -8.39 -2.11 7.98
CA GLN A 164 -8.47 -0.87 8.74
C GLN A 164 -7.80 -0.95 10.12
N VAL A 165 -7.13 0.14 10.52
CA VAL A 165 -6.60 0.38 11.86
C VAL A 165 -7.20 1.68 12.41
N LEU A 166 -8.02 1.59 13.46
CA LEU A 166 -8.83 2.72 13.92
C LEU A 166 -9.10 2.67 15.42
N ASP A 167 -9.15 3.83 16.06
CA ASP A 167 -9.84 3.96 17.34
C ASP A 167 -11.37 3.96 17.09
N ASN A 168 -11.98 2.77 17.27
CA ASN A 168 -13.41 2.57 17.00
C ASN A 168 -14.34 3.42 17.88
N GLU A 169 -13.87 3.88 19.03
CA GLU A 169 -14.68 4.63 19.98
C GLU A 169 -14.72 6.12 19.64
N ARG A 170 -13.57 6.70 19.28
CA ARG A 170 -13.38 8.15 19.17
C ARG A 170 -13.26 8.66 17.74
N HIS A 171 -12.69 7.89 16.82
CA HIS A 171 -12.50 8.35 15.45
C HIS A 171 -13.86 8.48 14.72
N PRO A 172 -14.16 9.60 14.05
CA PRO A 172 -15.44 9.81 13.37
C PRO A 172 -15.77 8.76 12.33
N ASP A 173 -14.75 8.24 11.62
CA ASP A 173 -14.91 7.26 10.53
C ASP A 173 -15.56 5.94 11.01
N ALA A 174 -15.40 5.59 12.30
CA ALA A 174 -16.04 4.40 12.88
C ALA A 174 -17.57 4.37 12.73
N LYS A 175 -18.19 5.55 12.56
CA LYS A 175 -19.65 5.76 12.45
C LYS A 175 -20.09 6.08 11.02
N LEU A 176 -19.13 6.19 10.08
CA LEU A 176 -19.37 6.53 8.69
C LEU A 176 -19.44 5.28 7.80
N GLY A 177 -19.85 5.50 6.54
CA GLY A 177 -19.99 4.45 5.53
C GLY A 177 -21.43 3.97 5.35
N ALA A 178 -21.66 3.12 4.35
CA ALA A 178 -22.98 2.61 3.99
C ALA A 178 -23.58 1.69 5.06
N THR A 179 -22.73 1.06 5.87
CA THR A 179 -23.12 0.17 6.96
C THR A 179 -22.30 0.47 8.20
N LEU A 180 -22.94 0.55 9.37
CA LEU A 180 -22.25 0.77 10.64
C LEU A 180 -21.14 -0.27 10.85
N GLY A 181 -19.94 0.23 11.16
CA GLY A 181 -18.75 -0.57 11.40
C GLY A 181 -17.95 -0.95 10.15
N ILE A 182 -18.39 -0.56 8.95
CA ILE A 182 -17.71 -0.88 7.69
C ILE A 182 -16.32 -0.23 7.57
N ARG A 183 -16.04 0.76 8.43
CA ARG A 183 -14.75 1.45 8.55
C ARG A 183 -14.10 1.27 9.91
N GLN A 184 -14.58 0.34 10.73
CA GLN A 184 -13.95 -0.01 12.00
C GLN A 184 -12.73 -0.92 11.81
N SER A 185 -11.93 -1.03 12.87
CA SER A 185 -10.69 -1.84 12.88
C SER A 185 -10.91 -3.23 12.28
N THR A 186 -9.94 -3.66 11.49
CA THR A 186 -9.84 -4.96 10.81
C THR A 186 -10.95 -5.23 9.78
N SER A 187 -11.92 -4.30 9.59
CA SER A 187 -12.81 -4.33 8.42
C SER A 187 -12.01 -4.25 7.13
N LEU A 188 -12.52 -4.85 6.05
CA LEU A 188 -12.09 -4.46 4.71
C LEU A 188 -12.70 -3.08 4.45
N TYR A 189 -11.85 -2.05 4.48
CA TYR A 189 -12.27 -0.66 4.52
C TYR A 189 -13.34 -0.33 3.48
N ASP A 190 -14.46 0.24 3.94
CA ASP A 190 -15.63 0.66 3.15
C ASP A 190 -16.33 -0.47 2.35
N MET A 191 -15.99 -1.74 2.60
CA MET A 191 -16.51 -2.88 1.84
C MET A 191 -17.10 -4.00 2.72
N ILE A 192 -16.39 -4.49 3.75
CA ILE A 192 -16.86 -5.59 4.60
C ILE A 192 -16.61 -5.28 6.07
N VAL A 193 -17.66 -5.37 6.88
CA VAL A 193 -17.58 -5.19 8.34
C VAL A 193 -16.87 -6.36 9.00
N ALA A 194 -15.92 -6.08 9.91
CA ALA A 194 -15.33 -7.08 10.80
C ALA A 194 -16.34 -7.50 11.87
N LYS A 195 -16.71 -8.80 11.93
CA LYS A 195 -17.64 -9.37 12.90
C LYS A 195 -17.12 -10.70 13.43
N PRO A 196 -17.07 -10.92 14.79
CA PRO A 196 -17.35 -9.90 15.81
C PRO A 196 -16.31 -8.80 15.83
N GLN A 197 -16.70 -7.58 16.22
CA GLN A 197 -15.75 -6.51 16.51
C GLN A 197 -15.18 -6.71 17.92
N ASN A 198 -13.88 -6.99 18.03
CA ASN A 198 -13.18 -7.27 19.28
C ASN A 198 -11.86 -6.50 19.43
N ALA A 199 -11.75 -5.35 18.74
CA ALA A 199 -10.62 -4.45 18.91
C ALA A 199 -10.57 -3.98 20.38
N LYS A 200 -9.36 -3.95 20.93
CA LYS A 200 -9.08 -3.32 22.21
C LYS A 200 -9.03 -1.80 22.02
N PRO A 201 -9.27 -1.02 23.07
CA PRO A 201 -9.22 0.45 23.01
C PRO A 201 -7.88 1.01 22.52
N ALA A 202 -7.90 2.29 22.11
CA ALA A 202 -6.69 3.03 21.80
C ALA A 202 -5.66 2.95 22.92
N GLY A 203 -4.38 2.88 22.57
CA GLY A 203 -3.27 2.66 23.53
C GLY A 203 -2.99 1.19 23.86
N GLU A 204 -3.86 0.27 23.50
CA GLU A 204 -3.65 -1.17 23.68
C GLU A 204 -3.20 -1.88 22.40
N TRP A 205 -2.41 -2.94 22.55
CA TRP A 205 -1.96 -3.77 21.42
C TRP A 205 -3.07 -4.71 20.93
N ASN A 206 -3.37 -4.62 19.64
CA ASN A 206 -4.26 -5.50 18.92
C ASN A 206 -3.46 -6.37 17.95
N LYS A 207 -3.80 -7.65 17.85
CA LYS A 207 -3.18 -8.58 16.91
C LYS A 207 -4.05 -8.72 15.66
N VAL A 208 -3.41 -8.63 14.50
CA VAL A 208 -4.02 -8.90 13.19
C VAL A 208 -3.30 -10.05 12.51
N LYS A 209 -4.09 -10.93 11.90
CA LYS A 209 -3.62 -11.92 10.95
C LYS A 209 -4.46 -11.83 9.68
N ILE A 210 -3.77 -11.71 8.54
CA ILE A 210 -4.36 -11.72 7.20
C ILE A 210 -3.83 -12.95 6.47
N THR A 211 -4.73 -13.78 5.97
CA THR A 211 -4.35 -14.92 5.12
C THR A 211 -4.85 -14.68 3.71
N VAL A 212 -3.98 -14.88 2.73
CA VAL A 212 -4.32 -14.88 1.31
C VAL A 212 -3.84 -16.18 0.69
N LYS A 213 -4.78 -16.95 0.12
CA LYS A 213 -4.46 -18.17 -0.64
C LYS A 213 -5.37 -18.25 -1.85
N ASN A 214 -4.78 -18.21 -3.05
CA ASN A 214 -5.52 -18.25 -4.32
C ASN A 214 -6.68 -17.25 -4.38
N GLY A 215 -6.44 -16.03 -3.89
CA GLY A 215 -7.43 -14.96 -3.81
C GLY A 215 -8.43 -15.07 -2.65
N LYS A 216 -8.48 -16.20 -1.93
CA LYS A 216 -9.28 -16.29 -0.70
C LYS A 216 -8.57 -15.53 0.40
N VAL A 217 -9.20 -14.46 0.86
CA VAL A 217 -8.72 -13.61 1.96
C VAL A 217 -9.50 -13.90 3.24
N THR A 218 -8.80 -13.89 4.37
CA THR A 218 -9.43 -13.95 5.69
C THR A 218 -8.70 -13.03 6.65
N HIS A 219 -9.46 -12.18 7.36
CA HIS A 219 -8.93 -11.36 8.44
C HIS A 219 -9.28 -11.98 9.80
N TYR A 220 -8.31 -11.91 10.68
CA TYR A 220 -8.46 -12.25 12.10
C TYR A 220 -8.05 -11.05 12.94
N GLN A 221 -8.80 -10.77 14.00
CA GLN A 221 -8.50 -9.75 14.99
C GLN A 221 -8.47 -10.40 16.37
N ASN A 222 -7.37 -10.23 17.11
CA ASN A 222 -7.16 -10.82 18.42
C ASN A 222 -7.50 -12.34 18.42
N ASP A 223 -6.95 -13.06 17.43
CA ASP A 223 -7.08 -14.50 17.18
C ASP A 223 -8.48 -14.98 16.77
N VAL A 224 -9.46 -14.08 16.64
CA VAL A 224 -10.82 -14.39 16.18
C VAL A 224 -10.95 -14.07 14.69
N LYS A 225 -11.48 -15.01 13.89
CA LYS A 225 -11.84 -14.75 12.50
C LYS A 225 -12.99 -13.73 12.46
N VAL A 226 -12.79 -12.61 11.73
CA VAL A 226 -13.76 -11.52 11.69
C VAL A 226 -14.39 -11.30 10.32
N LEU A 227 -13.70 -11.65 9.23
CA LEU A 227 -14.28 -11.63 7.89
C LEU A 227 -13.51 -12.56 6.93
N SER A 228 -14.13 -12.84 5.77
CA SER A 228 -13.48 -13.56 4.68
C SER A 228 -14.17 -13.22 3.37
N TYR A 229 -13.42 -13.14 2.26
CA TYR A 229 -13.92 -12.82 0.93
C TYR A 229 -13.02 -13.43 -0.15
N GLN A 230 -13.50 -13.37 -1.42
CA GLN A 230 -12.76 -13.86 -2.57
C GLN A 230 -12.38 -12.69 -3.47
N LEU A 231 -11.08 -12.54 -3.77
CA LEU A 231 -10.57 -11.58 -4.76
C LEU A 231 -10.75 -12.09 -6.19
N TRP A 232 -10.75 -11.17 -7.14
CA TRP A 232 -10.64 -11.38 -8.59
C TRP A 232 -11.80 -12.14 -9.24
N GLY A 233 -12.94 -12.25 -8.58
CA GLY A 233 -14.15 -12.86 -9.11
C GLY A 233 -15.32 -11.88 -9.22
N GLN A 234 -16.49 -12.38 -9.62
CA GLN A 234 -17.69 -11.54 -9.72
C GLN A 234 -18.09 -10.95 -8.36
N GLU A 235 -18.00 -11.73 -7.28
CA GLU A 235 -18.26 -11.25 -5.91
C GLU A 235 -17.40 -10.04 -5.53
N TRP A 236 -16.13 -10.04 -5.97
CA TRP A 236 -15.23 -8.90 -5.74
C TRP A 236 -15.65 -7.67 -6.54
N ILE A 237 -16.05 -7.85 -7.79
CA ILE A 237 -16.56 -6.77 -8.65
C ILE A 237 -17.83 -6.17 -8.03
N ASP A 238 -18.77 -7.00 -7.60
CA ASP A 238 -20.03 -6.56 -7.01
C ASP A 238 -19.79 -5.79 -5.70
N LEU A 239 -18.83 -6.24 -4.91
CA LEU A 239 -18.41 -5.57 -3.67
C LEU A 239 -17.81 -4.18 -3.96
N LEU A 240 -16.91 -4.07 -4.94
CA LEU A 240 -16.38 -2.78 -5.38
C LEU A 240 -17.47 -1.84 -5.87
N GLN A 241 -18.42 -2.35 -6.67
CA GLN A 241 -19.52 -1.54 -7.21
C GLN A 241 -20.45 -1.01 -6.11
N SER A 242 -20.57 -1.71 -4.97
CA SER A 242 -21.37 -1.28 -3.83
C SER A 242 -20.65 -0.33 -2.87
N SER A 243 -19.36 -0.05 -3.09
CA SER A 243 -18.52 0.78 -2.24
C SER A 243 -18.26 2.18 -2.84
N LYS A 244 -17.52 3.00 -2.10
CA LYS A 244 -17.03 4.29 -2.63
C LYS A 244 -16.11 4.12 -3.84
N PHE A 245 -15.52 2.94 -4.03
CA PHE A 245 -14.63 2.60 -5.13
C PHE A 245 -15.37 2.09 -6.37
N SER A 246 -16.70 2.26 -6.45
CA SER A 246 -17.47 1.88 -7.64
C SER A 246 -16.96 2.58 -8.90
N GLU A 247 -17.11 1.94 -10.04
CA GLU A 247 -16.69 2.49 -11.34
C GLU A 247 -17.33 3.86 -11.61
N LYS A 248 -18.59 4.04 -11.16
CA LYS A 248 -19.31 5.31 -11.26
C LYS A 248 -18.69 6.42 -10.42
N ASN A 249 -18.28 6.10 -9.19
CA ASN A 249 -17.79 7.11 -8.24
C ASN A 249 -16.31 7.40 -8.42
N TRP A 250 -15.51 6.35 -8.68
CA TRP A 250 -14.06 6.45 -8.82
C TRP A 250 -13.52 5.44 -9.83
N PRO A 251 -13.61 5.72 -11.15
CA PRO A 251 -13.25 4.79 -12.22
C PRO A 251 -11.83 4.21 -12.08
N LEU A 252 -10.85 5.06 -11.73
CA LEU A 252 -9.47 4.62 -11.58
C LEU A 252 -9.30 3.63 -10.43
N ALA A 253 -9.83 3.96 -9.24
CA ALA A 253 -9.75 3.08 -8.07
C ALA A 253 -10.44 1.74 -8.36
N PHE A 254 -11.59 1.76 -9.04
CA PHE A 254 -12.29 0.54 -9.47
C PHE A 254 -11.39 -0.34 -10.35
N GLN A 255 -10.75 0.22 -11.37
CA GLN A 255 -9.91 -0.55 -12.29
C GLN A 255 -8.66 -1.13 -11.59
N LEU A 256 -8.02 -0.35 -10.73
CA LEU A 256 -6.84 -0.80 -10.00
C LEU A 256 -7.19 -1.89 -8.97
N LEU A 257 -8.22 -1.66 -8.15
CA LEU A 257 -8.68 -2.62 -7.14
C LEU A 257 -9.25 -3.90 -7.75
N LYS A 258 -9.95 -3.80 -8.89
CA LYS A 258 -10.44 -4.97 -9.62
C LYS A 258 -9.31 -5.93 -9.96
N ASN A 259 -8.13 -5.41 -10.28
CA ASN A 259 -6.92 -6.18 -10.57
C ASN A 259 -5.82 -5.99 -9.52
N CYS A 260 -6.19 -5.85 -8.23
CA CYS A 260 -5.20 -5.69 -7.16
C CYS A 260 -4.15 -6.81 -7.19
N GLY A 261 -2.89 -6.47 -6.91
CA GLY A 261 -1.76 -7.36 -7.11
C GLY A 261 -1.30 -7.49 -8.57
N GLY A 262 -1.95 -6.81 -9.54
CA GLY A 262 -1.58 -6.85 -10.95
C GLY A 262 -1.78 -8.20 -11.61
N ASP A 263 -1.14 -8.43 -12.75
CA ASP A 263 -1.29 -9.66 -13.54
C ASP A 263 -0.68 -10.88 -12.85
N ASP A 264 0.39 -10.67 -12.09
CA ASP A 264 1.09 -11.70 -11.32
C ASP A 264 0.46 -12.00 -9.95
N LYS A 265 -0.63 -11.29 -9.59
CA LYS A 265 -1.42 -11.47 -8.36
C LYS A 265 -0.57 -11.40 -7.08
N LYS A 266 0.51 -10.61 -7.09
CA LYS A 266 1.38 -10.37 -5.96
C LYS A 266 1.51 -8.86 -5.69
N GLY A 267 1.86 -8.49 -4.47
CA GLY A 267 2.05 -7.07 -4.13
C GLY A 267 2.71 -6.89 -2.78
N TYR A 268 3.00 -5.63 -2.49
CA TYR A 268 3.65 -5.20 -1.26
C TYR A 268 2.70 -5.22 -0.07
N PHE A 269 3.26 -5.39 1.13
CA PHE A 269 2.63 -4.92 2.37
C PHE A 269 2.97 -3.46 2.59
N GLY A 270 2.06 -2.72 3.21
CA GLY A 270 2.30 -1.33 3.56
C GLY A 270 1.51 -0.88 4.77
N PHE A 271 1.91 0.26 5.31
CA PHE A 271 1.22 0.94 6.40
C PHE A 271 0.91 2.38 6.03
N GLN A 272 -0.30 2.81 6.40
CA GLN A 272 -0.81 4.12 6.06
C GLN A 272 -0.30 5.21 7.01
N ASP A 273 0.14 6.31 6.41
CA ASP A 273 0.20 7.63 7.04
C ASP A 273 -1.17 8.30 6.91
N HIS A 274 -1.97 8.29 7.96
CA HIS A 274 -3.22 9.06 8.03
C HIS A 274 -3.07 10.33 8.88
N GLY A 275 -1.86 10.65 9.34
CA GLY A 275 -1.56 11.80 10.18
C GLY A 275 -1.65 11.54 11.68
N ASP A 276 -2.02 10.36 12.11
CA ASP A 276 -2.17 9.99 13.51
C ASP A 276 -1.06 9.03 13.98
N GLU A 277 -0.71 9.10 15.28
CA GLU A 277 0.37 8.29 15.84
C GLU A 277 -0.05 6.82 15.93
N VAL A 278 0.76 5.92 15.35
CA VAL A 278 0.52 4.48 15.31
C VAL A 278 1.82 3.69 15.50
N TRP A 279 1.71 2.50 16.09
CA TRP A 279 2.83 1.59 16.31
C TRP A 279 2.49 0.21 15.75
N TYR A 280 3.51 -0.44 15.13
CA TYR A 280 3.44 -1.79 14.61
C TYR A 280 4.62 -2.61 15.14
N ARG A 281 4.41 -3.86 15.53
CA ARG A 281 5.46 -4.78 15.97
C ARG A 281 5.14 -6.21 15.62
N ASN A 282 6.11 -7.12 15.85
CA ASN A 282 5.95 -8.55 15.55
C ASN A 282 5.48 -8.80 14.11
N ILE A 283 6.02 -7.98 13.18
CA ILE A 283 5.62 -7.98 11.78
C ILE A 283 6.32 -9.14 11.08
N ARG A 284 5.54 -10.15 10.67
CA ARG A 284 6.07 -11.35 10.06
C ARG A 284 5.16 -11.95 9.00
N VAL A 285 5.73 -12.68 8.07
CA VAL A 285 5.00 -13.33 6.99
C VAL A 285 5.45 -14.76 6.77
N LYS A 286 4.51 -15.64 6.52
CA LYS A 286 4.77 -16.99 6.04
C LYS A 286 4.26 -17.10 4.60
N VAL A 287 5.17 -17.43 3.69
CA VAL A 287 4.82 -17.73 2.29
C VAL A 287 4.18 -19.10 2.24
N ILE A 288 3.04 -19.23 1.59
CA ILE A 288 2.30 -20.50 1.43
C ILE A 288 2.13 -20.83 -0.04
N LYS A 289 2.15 -22.15 -0.35
CA LYS A 289 1.98 -22.68 -1.71
C LYS A 289 0.51 -22.80 -2.09
#